data_0ec31f2ecef95eb9e5c4dcac28008959
#
_entry.id   0ec31f2ecef95eb9e5c4dcac28008959
#
_cell.length_a   1.000
_cell.length_b   1.000
_cell.length_c   1.000
_cell.angle_alpha   90.00
_cell.angle_beta   90.00
_cell.angle_gamma   90.00
#
_symmetry.space_group_name_H-M   'P 1'
#
loop_
_entity.id
_entity.type
_entity.pdbx_description
1 polymer ?
#
loop_
_entity_poly.entity_id
_entity_poly.type
_entity_poly.pdbx_seq_one_letter_code
_entity_poly.pdbx_strand_id
1 'polypeptide(L)'
;MKTERTVSPTLQEEILCTTLPSGLRVVYCPKPGFKKKYASYSTFYGSVDNEFLGSDGEKLHVPDGIAHFLEHALFETEAGNVSDLFAQNGAYNNAVTSFTTPTYLFASSDLFYENLKLLIDFVENPVFEAGKVDKERGIIEKEIKG
;
A
#
# COMPACT_ATOMS: atom_id res chain seq x y z
N MET A 1 13.89 -11.24 -17.29
CA MET A 1 12.92 -11.32 -16.20
C MET A 1 12.20 -12.67 -16.35
N LYS A 2 12.19 -13.52 -15.32
CA LYS A 2 11.55 -14.84 -15.36
C LYS A 2 10.18 -14.72 -14.72
N THR A 3 9.13 -15.13 -15.44
CA THR A 3 7.77 -15.20 -14.89
C THR A 3 7.47 -16.65 -14.55
N GLU A 4 7.06 -16.88 -13.33
CA GLU A 4 6.59 -18.18 -12.84
C GLU A 4 5.06 -18.23 -12.95
N ARG A 5 4.56 -19.36 -13.41
CA ARG A 5 3.12 -19.60 -13.59
C ARG A 5 2.69 -20.77 -12.70
N THR A 6 1.71 -20.53 -11.85
CA THR A 6 1.05 -21.55 -11.03
C THR A 6 -0.42 -21.63 -11.43
N VAL A 7 -0.91 -22.85 -11.63
CA VAL A 7 -2.33 -23.10 -11.95
C VAL A 7 -2.94 -23.94 -10.85
N SER A 8 -4.09 -23.52 -10.34
CA SER A 8 -4.92 -24.32 -9.42
C SER A 8 -5.94 -25.12 -10.24
N PRO A 9 -5.78 -26.45 -10.33
CA PRO A 9 -6.75 -27.28 -11.07
C PRO A 9 -8.15 -27.23 -10.47
N THR A 10 -8.24 -27.12 -9.14
CA THR A 10 -9.51 -27.09 -8.40
C THR A 10 -10.28 -25.79 -8.62
N LEU A 11 -9.59 -24.64 -8.60
CA LEU A 11 -10.21 -23.34 -8.77
C LEU A 11 -10.27 -22.89 -10.23
N GLN A 12 -9.58 -23.60 -11.14
CA GLN A 12 -9.38 -23.22 -12.54
C GLN A 12 -8.82 -21.80 -12.70
N GLU A 13 -7.96 -21.41 -11.76
CA GLU A 13 -7.33 -20.10 -11.71
C GLU A 13 -5.82 -20.22 -11.92
N GLU A 14 -5.24 -19.18 -12.49
CA GLU A 14 -3.79 -19.07 -12.63
C GLU A 14 -3.25 -17.84 -11.91
N ILE A 15 -2.02 -17.96 -11.43
CA ILE A 15 -1.26 -16.88 -10.82
C ILE A 15 0.07 -16.79 -11.57
N LEU A 16 0.41 -15.59 -11.99
CA LEU A 16 1.68 -15.24 -12.60
C LEU A 16 2.49 -14.41 -11.60
N CYS A 17 3.72 -14.86 -11.31
CA CYS A 17 4.63 -14.16 -10.41
C CYS A 17 5.90 -13.75 -11.14
N THR A 18 6.36 -12.53 -10.92
CA THR A 18 7.65 -12.06 -11.42
C THR A 18 8.30 -11.12 -10.42
N THR A 19 9.62 -11.04 -10.43
CA THR A 19 10.36 -10.06 -9.65
C THR A 19 11.01 -9.07 -10.62
N LEU A 20 10.75 -7.78 -10.42
CA LEU A 20 11.33 -6.70 -11.20
C LEU A 20 12.81 -6.50 -10.82
N PRO A 21 13.62 -5.82 -11.66
CA PRO A 21 15.01 -5.50 -11.33
C PRO A 21 15.18 -4.68 -10.04
N SER A 22 14.15 -3.92 -9.64
CA SER A 22 14.09 -3.16 -8.38
C SER A 22 13.92 -4.05 -7.13
N GLY A 23 13.65 -5.36 -7.31
CA GLY A 23 13.30 -6.27 -6.22
C GLY A 23 11.79 -6.37 -5.95
N LEU A 24 10.97 -5.50 -6.54
CA LEU A 24 9.51 -5.56 -6.39
C LEU A 24 8.97 -6.88 -6.96
N ARG A 25 8.27 -7.62 -6.11
CA ARG A 25 7.56 -8.84 -6.51
C ARG A 25 6.15 -8.50 -6.98
N VAL A 26 5.85 -8.83 -8.22
CA VAL A 26 4.52 -8.64 -8.83
C VAL A 26 3.80 -9.98 -8.90
N VAL A 27 2.59 -10.00 -8.41
CA VAL A 27 1.68 -11.16 -8.47
C VAL A 27 0.45 -10.74 -9.27
N TYR A 28 0.16 -11.46 -10.33
CA TYR A 28 -0.98 -11.19 -11.19
C TYR A 28 -1.90 -12.41 -11.30
N CYS A 29 -3.18 -12.21 -11.00
CA CYS A 29 -4.22 -13.23 -11.12
C CYS A 29 -5.25 -12.76 -12.18
N PRO A 30 -5.20 -13.26 -13.41
CA PRO A 30 -6.15 -12.90 -14.46
C PRO A 30 -7.56 -13.39 -14.11
N LYS A 31 -8.55 -12.50 -14.23
CA LYS A 31 -9.97 -12.80 -13.99
C LYS A 31 -10.78 -12.42 -15.23
N PRO A 32 -10.76 -13.27 -16.29
CA PRO A 32 -11.51 -12.98 -17.51
C PRO A 32 -13.01 -12.85 -17.23
N GLY A 33 -13.64 -11.86 -17.86
CA GLY A 33 -15.07 -11.59 -17.70
C GLY A 33 -15.44 -10.66 -16.54
N PHE A 34 -14.51 -10.35 -15.62
CA PHE A 34 -14.76 -9.37 -14.58
C PHE A 34 -14.44 -7.96 -15.05
N LYS A 35 -15.41 -7.03 -14.92
CA LYS A 35 -15.17 -5.62 -15.16
C LYS A 35 -14.34 -5.00 -14.04
N LYS A 36 -14.71 -5.28 -12.79
CA LYS A 36 -14.03 -4.73 -11.62
C LYS A 36 -12.65 -5.37 -11.48
N LYS A 37 -11.65 -4.53 -11.39
CA LYS A 37 -10.25 -4.89 -11.19
C LYS A 37 -9.81 -4.42 -9.81
N TYR A 38 -8.85 -5.12 -9.25
CA TYR A 38 -8.30 -4.88 -7.92
C TYR A 38 -6.78 -4.84 -8.02
N ALA A 39 -6.15 -3.94 -7.31
CA ALA A 39 -4.71 -3.97 -7.09
C ALA A 39 -4.40 -3.61 -5.64
N SER A 40 -3.33 -4.20 -5.12
CA SER A 40 -2.78 -3.86 -3.81
C SER A 40 -1.26 -3.74 -3.87
N TYR A 41 -0.72 -2.87 -3.04
CA TYR A 41 0.70 -2.70 -2.79
C TYR A 41 0.96 -2.96 -1.30
N SER A 42 1.89 -3.86 -1.00
CA SER A 42 2.22 -4.24 0.36
C SER A 42 3.72 -4.12 0.59
N THR A 43 4.11 -3.70 1.80
CA THR A 43 5.51 -3.65 2.23
C THR A 43 5.73 -4.62 3.39
N PHE A 44 6.96 -5.03 3.65
CA PHE A 44 7.33 -5.87 4.80
C PHE A 44 7.80 -4.99 5.96
N TYR A 45 6.92 -4.12 6.47
CA TYR A 45 7.17 -3.26 7.61
C TYR A 45 5.87 -3.09 8.39
N GLY A 46 5.64 -3.90 9.39
CA GLY A 46 4.40 -3.91 10.16
C GLY A 46 4.55 -3.35 11.57
N SER A 47 3.51 -3.48 12.39
CA SER A 47 3.47 -2.91 13.74
C SER A 47 4.42 -3.59 14.73
N VAL A 48 4.98 -4.76 14.40
CA VAL A 48 5.98 -5.47 15.23
C VAL A 48 7.43 -5.12 14.86
N ASP A 49 7.66 -4.37 13.78
CA ASP A 49 8.99 -4.05 13.27
C ASP A 49 9.55 -2.77 13.92
N ASN A 50 9.76 -2.79 15.22
CA ASN A 50 10.23 -1.63 16.00
C ASN A 50 11.74 -1.47 15.99
N GLU A 51 12.48 -2.50 15.55
CA GLU A 51 13.93 -2.47 15.42
C GLU A 51 14.35 -3.00 14.06
N PHE A 52 15.08 -2.20 13.29
CA PHE A 52 15.60 -2.58 11.98
C PHE A 52 16.91 -1.87 11.64
N LEU A 53 17.57 -2.31 10.59
CA LEU A 53 18.77 -1.63 10.08
C LEU A 53 18.37 -0.59 9.04
N GLY A 54 18.83 0.63 9.22
CA GLY A 54 18.72 1.68 8.22
C GLY A 54 19.55 1.40 6.97
N SER A 55 19.38 2.18 5.93
CA SER A 55 20.15 2.06 4.68
C SER A 55 21.66 2.32 4.88
N ASP A 56 22.05 3.00 5.95
CA ASP A 56 23.40 3.26 6.41
C ASP A 56 23.99 2.12 7.26
N GLY A 57 23.20 1.09 7.57
CA GLY A 57 23.56 -0.04 8.43
C GLY A 57 23.43 0.23 9.93
N GLU A 58 23.01 1.43 10.34
CA GLU A 58 22.75 1.75 11.73
C GLU A 58 21.46 1.10 12.23
N LYS A 59 21.47 0.64 13.49
CA LYS A 59 20.29 0.07 14.13
C LYS A 59 19.34 1.20 14.55
N LEU A 60 18.16 1.19 14.00
CA LEU A 60 17.09 2.12 14.33
C LEU A 60 16.07 1.45 15.26
N HIS A 61 15.60 2.21 16.24
CA HIS A 61 14.48 1.86 17.08
C HIS A 61 13.39 2.93 16.93
N VAL A 62 12.17 2.49 16.65
CA VAL A 62 11.01 3.36 16.43
C VAL A 62 9.92 3.04 17.45
N PRO A 63 9.09 4.02 17.81
CA PRO A 63 7.97 3.81 18.72
C PRO A 63 6.94 2.82 18.19
N ASP A 64 6.22 2.15 19.10
CA ASP A 64 5.06 1.36 18.79
C ASP A 64 4.01 2.23 18.06
N GLY A 65 3.34 1.63 17.06
CA GLY A 65 2.31 2.32 16.29
C GLY A 65 2.81 3.15 15.10
N ILE A 66 4.14 3.25 14.89
CA ILE A 66 4.69 4.01 13.75
C ILE A 66 4.18 3.52 12.40
N ALA A 67 3.99 2.20 12.23
CA ALA A 67 3.48 1.63 10.98
C ALA A 67 2.04 2.10 10.69
N HIS A 68 1.18 2.15 11.71
CA HIS A 68 -0.18 2.69 11.61
C HIS A 68 -0.16 4.21 11.35
N PHE A 69 0.73 4.93 12.03
CA PHE A 69 0.93 6.34 11.77
C PHE A 69 1.34 6.62 10.32
N LEU A 70 2.27 5.83 9.78
CA LEU A 70 2.72 5.96 8.39
C LEU A 70 1.59 5.66 7.41
N GLU A 71 0.71 4.70 7.72
CA GLU A 71 -0.48 4.42 6.91
C GLU A 71 -1.34 5.68 6.73
N HIS A 72 -1.69 6.35 7.81
CA HIS A 72 -2.45 7.60 7.76
C HIS A 72 -1.71 8.72 7.03
N ALA A 73 -0.43 8.92 7.38
CA ALA A 73 0.38 9.99 6.84
C ALA A 73 0.58 9.91 5.32
N LEU A 74 0.62 8.71 4.76
CA LEU A 74 0.76 8.48 3.32
C LEU A 74 -0.44 8.97 2.51
N PHE A 75 -1.65 8.98 3.09
CA PHE A 75 -2.83 9.47 2.38
C PHE A 75 -2.89 11.00 2.23
N GLU A 76 -2.10 11.74 3.00
CA GLU A 76 -2.02 13.19 2.92
C GLU A 76 -0.88 13.64 2.00
N THR A 77 -1.19 14.15 0.82
CA THR A 77 -0.22 14.66 -0.16
C THR A 77 -0.30 16.18 -0.31
N GLU A 78 0.64 16.78 -1.05
CA GLU A 78 0.55 18.21 -1.41
C GLU A 78 -0.71 18.54 -2.22
N ALA A 79 -1.18 17.58 -3.03
CA ALA A 79 -2.39 17.72 -3.85
C ALA A 79 -3.70 17.50 -3.07
N GLY A 80 -3.63 17.17 -1.78
CA GLY A 80 -4.75 16.82 -0.92
C GLY A 80 -4.78 15.35 -0.53
N ASN A 81 -5.95 14.86 -0.09
CA ASN A 81 -6.10 13.47 0.31
C ASN A 81 -6.16 12.55 -0.91
N VAL A 82 -5.33 11.50 -0.91
CA VAL A 82 -5.25 10.52 -2.03
C VAL A 82 -6.59 9.84 -2.27
N SER A 83 -7.41 9.63 -1.24
CA SER A 83 -8.74 9.02 -1.39
C SER A 83 -9.67 9.84 -2.28
N ASP A 84 -9.55 11.17 -2.26
CA ASP A 84 -10.33 12.04 -3.14
C ASP A 84 -9.94 11.85 -4.61
N LEU A 85 -8.65 11.62 -4.87
CA LEU A 85 -8.14 11.35 -6.22
C LEU A 85 -8.64 10.00 -6.75
N PHE A 86 -8.64 8.97 -5.91
CA PHE A 86 -9.25 7.68 -6.26
C PHE A 86 -10.76 7.81 -6.54
N ALA A 87 -11.47 8.56 -5.69
CA ALA A 87 -12.91 8.79 -5.87
C ALA A 87 -13.22 9.54 -7.18
N GLN A 88 -12.41 10.54 -7.55
CA GLN A 88 -12.52 11.24 -8.84
C GLN A 88 -12.33 10.30 -10.03
N ASN A 89 -11.49 9.28 -9.90
CA ASN A 89 -11.28 8.24 -10.90
C ASN A 89 -12.32 7.09 -10.82
N GLY A 90 -13.36 7.23 -9.99
CA GLY A 90 -14.39 6.20 -9.82
C GLY A 90 -13.88 4.92 -9.14
N ALA A 91 -12.82 5.01 -8.36
CA ALA A 91 -12.25 3.89 -7.63
C ALA A 91 -12.60 3.96 -6.14
N TYR A 92 -12.78 2.79 -5.53
CA TYR A 92 -12.74 2.60 -4.09
C TYR A 92 -11.29 2.31 -3.68
N ASN A 93 -10.82 2.92 -2.62
CA ASN A 93 -9.52 2.64 -2.02
C ASN A 93 -9.64 2.33 -0.53
N ASN A 94 -8.64 1.64 0.00
CA ASN A 94 -8.51 1.37 1.42
C ASN A 94 -7.04 1.08 1.77
N ALA A 95 -6.73 1.12 3.06
CA ALA A 95 -5.47 0.61 3.60
C ALA A 95 -5.72 -0.19 4.87
N VAL A 96 -4.81 -1.10 5.16
CA VAL A 96 -4.85 -1.95 6.36
C VAL A 96 -3.44 -2.17 6.84
N THR A 97 -3.14 -1.79 8.07
CA THR A 97 -1.89 -2.12 8.74
C THR A 97 -2.06 -3.38 9.57
N SER A 98 -1.33 -4.43 9.23
CA SER A 98 -1.24 -5.66 10.01
C SER A 98 0.03 -5.68 10.88
N PHE A 99 0.22 -6.75 11.64
CA PHE A 99 1.44 -6.93 12.46
C PHE A 99 2.73 -6.91 11.65
N THR A 100 2.70 -7.40 10.42
CA THR A 100 3.89 -7.58 9.58
C THR A 100 3.84 -6.84 8.25
N THR A 101 2.68 -6.30 7.85
CA THR A 101 2.49 -5.84 6.48
C THR A 101 1.40 -4.77 6.39
N PRO A 102 1.71 -3.50 6.14
CA PRO A 102 0.74 -2.55 5.64
C PRO A 102 0.41 -2.87 4.18
N THR A 103 -0.84 -2.76 3.84
CA THR A 103 -1.35 -3.01 2.49
C THR A 103 -2.26 -1.88 2.06
N TYR A 104 -1.92 -1.24 0.96
CA TYR A 104 -2.69 -0.21 0.30
C TYR A 104 -3.36 -0.81 -0.92
N LEU A 105 -4.62 -0.49 -1.17
CA LEU A 105 -5.38 -1.13 -2.24
C LEU A 105 -6.39 -0.21 -2.89
N PHE A 106 -6.75 -0.55 -4.12
CA PHE A 106 -7.92 0.02 -4.77
C PHE A 106 -8.69 -1.04 -5.58
N ALA A 107 -9.95 -0.72 -5.86
CA ALA A 107 -10.78 -1.47 -6.78
C ALA A 107 -11.54 -0.50 -7.70
N SER A 108 -11.49 -0.73 -9.02
CA SER A 108 -12.15 0.09 -10.00
C SER A 108 -12.68 -0.73 -11.18
N SER A 109 -13.69 -0.22 -11.87
CA SER A 109 -14.16 -0.78 -13.16
C SER A 109 -13.50 -0.10 -14.34
N ASP A 110 -13.15 1.17 -14.18
CA ASP A 110 -12.57 2.02 -15.22
C ASP A 110 -11.28 2.68 -14.69
N LEU A 111 -10.50 3.30 -15.59
CA LEU A 111 -9.26 4.01 -15.25
C LEU A 111 -8.29 3.19 -14.39
N PHE A 112 -8.18 1.88 -14.66
CA PHE A 112 -7.36 0.98 -13.83
C PHE A 112 -5.88 1.39 -13.80
N TYR A 113 -5.30 1.76 -14.94
CA TYR A 113 -3.88 2.10 -15.00
C TYR A 113 -3.57 3.44 -14.35
N GLU A 114 -4.47 4.40 -14.44
CA GLU A 114 -4.38 5.69 -13.75
C GLU A 114 -4.43 5.48 -12.23
N ASN A 115 -5.35 4.64 -11.76
CA ASN A 115 -5.45 4.29 -10.35
C ASN A 115 -4.24 3.44 -9.87
N LEU A 116 -3.72 2.54 -10.72
CA LEU A 116 -2.51 1.77 -10.40
C LEU A 116 -1.29 2.68 -10.28
N LYS A 117 -1.15 3.64 -11.20
CA LYS A 117 -0.10 4.64 -11.11
C LYS A 117 -0.22 5.47 -9.84
N LEU A 118 -1.42 5.94 -9.51
CA LEU A 118 -1.69 6.68 -8.27
C LEU A 118 -1.33 5.86 -7.03
N LEU A 119 -1.69 4.55 -6.99
CA LEU A 119 -1.32 3.65 -5.90
C LEU A 119 0.20 3.56 -5.71
N ILE A 120 0.93 3.34 -6.80
CA ILE A 120 2.40 3.22 -6.75
C ILE A 120 3.02 4.57 -6.35
N ASP A 121 2.58 5.66 -6.96
CA ASP A 121 3.15 6.99 -6.73
C ASP A 121 3.04 7.40 -5.26
N PHE A 122 1.89 7.24 -4.61
CA PHE A 122 1.76 7.68 -3.22
C PHE A 122 2.45 6.75 -2.21
N VAL A 123 2.58 5.46 -2.51
CA VAL A 123 3.28 4.53 -1.62
C VAL A 123 4.81 4.66 -1.75
N GLU A 124 5.33 4.86 -2.97
CA GLU A 124 6.77 4.93 -3.21
C GLU A 124 7.36 6.34 -3.03
N ASN A 125 6.54 7.38 -3.11
CA ASN A 125 6.97 8.77 -3.02
C ASN A 125 6.26 9.54 -1.89
N PRO A 126 6.42 9.11 -0.63
CA PRO A 126 5.74 9.75 0.49
C PRO A 126 6.24 11.19 0.70
N VAL A 127 5.30 12.10 0.98
CA VAL A 127 5.60 13.48 1.32
C VAL A 127 5.16 13.75 2.76
N PHE A 128 6.14 14.01 3.64
CA PHE A 128 5.88 14.30 5.04
C PHE A 128 6.06 15.79 5.33
N GLU A 129 4.98 16.50 5.63
CA GLU A 129 4.98 17.87 6.09
C GLU A 129 4.76 17.92 7.60
N ALA A 130 5.57 18.68 8.32
CA ALA A 130 5.51 18.73 9.80
C ALA A 130 4.10 19.05 10.34
N GLY A 131 3.38 20.01 9.73
CA GLY A 131 2.03 20.36 10.15
C GLY A 131 0.98 19.26 9.93
N LYS A 132 1.15 18.44 8.88
CA LYS A 132 0.28 17.27 8.61
C LYS A 132 0.59 16.13 9.57
N VAL A 133 1.87 15.91 9.87
CA VAL A 133 2.32 14.93 10.86
C VAL A 133 1.70 15.19 12.23
N ASP A 134 1.69 16.44 12.70
CA ASP A 134 1.09 16.82 14.00
C ASP A 134 -0.42 16.62 14.01
N LYS A 135 -1.11 16.89 12.91
CA LYS A 135 -2.55 16.65 12.74
C LYS A 135 -2.87 15.16 12.84
N GLU A 136 -2.16 14.31 12.10
CA GLU A 136 -2.38 12.86 12.09
C GLU A 136 -2.08 12.22 13.44
N ARG A 137 -1.04 12.68 14.16
CA ARG A 137 -0.78 12.24 15.52
C ARG A 137 -1.99 12.47 16.44
N GLY A 138 -2.66 13.63 16.31
CA GLY A 138 -3.86 13.96 17.09
C GLY A 138 -5.08 13.09 16.72
N ILE A 139 -5.17 12.59 15.49
CA ILE A 139 -6.23 11.68 15.04
C ILE A 139 -6.01 10.29 15.65
N ILE A 140 -4.81 9.74 15.50
CA ILE A 140 -4.45 8.42 16.02
C ILE A 140 -4.54 8.35 17.55
N GLU A 141 -4.14 9.41 18.26
CA GLU A 141 -4.35 9.48 19.71
C GLU A 141 -5.82 9.37 20.12
N LYS A 142 -6.75 9.88 19.32
CA LYS A 142 -8.19 9.73 19.57
C LYS A 142 -8.68 8.31 19.27
N GLU A 143 -8.19 7.69 18.20
CA GLU A 143 -8.55 6.31 17.86
C GLU A 143 -8.09 5.31 18.93
N ILE A 144 -6.92 5.53 19.53
CA ILE A 144 -6.40 4.68 20.62
C ILE A 144 -7.22 4.87 21.92
N LYS A 145 -7.77 6.05 22.14
CA LYS A 145 -8.54 6.39 23.36
C LYS A 145 -10.03 6.08 23.26
N GLY A 146 -10.56 5.88 22.05
CA GLY A 146 -11.99 5.62 21.78
C GLY A 146 -12.38 4.20 21.94
#